data_e33239cdce9468317bd8c9cb4b7f5df6
#
_entry.id   e33239cdce9468317bd8c9cb4b7f5df6
#
_cell.length_a   1.000
_cell.length_b   1.000
_cell.length_c   1.000
_cell.angle_alpha   90.00
_cell.angle_beta   90.00
_cell.angle_gamma   90.00
#
_symmetry.space_group_name_H-M   'P 1'
#
loop_
_entity.id
_entity.type
_entity.pdbx_description
1 polymer ?
#
loop_
_entity_poly.entity_id
_entity_poly.type
_entity_poly.pdbx_seq_one_letter_code
_entity_poly.pdbx_strand_id
1 'polypeptide(L)'
;MFVNTIAVMKTDSAYISIYKRIGYNAACIRRQSDHSQAFIADRAGVDRSALNKFESGKYNPSVEWLCKLADGLEVPIAEFFSGLEGSTPGNFGKPDRGEAEE
;
A
#
# COMPACT_ATOMS: atom_id res chain seq x y z
N MET A 1 -7.11 -21.37 18.80
CA MET A 1 -7.89 -21.80 17.88
C MET A 1 -8.98 -20.91 17.47
N PHE A 2 -10.13 -21.01 18.12
CA PHE A 2 -11.21 -20.14 17.79
C PHE A 2 -10.82 -18.69 17.90
N VAL A 3 -10.15 -18.36 18.98
CA VAL A 3 -9.70 -16.98 19.17
C VAL A 3 -8.72 -16.58 18.11
N ASN A 4 -7.85 -17.50 17.74
CA ASN A 4 -6.87 -17.20 16.71
C ASN A 4 -7.51 -16.93 15.37
N THR A 5 -8.54 -17.69 15.05
CA THR A 5 -9.23 -17.50 13.79
C THR A 5 -9.83 -16.10 13.71
N ILE A 6 -10.46 -15.67 14.79
CA ILE A 6 -11.04 -14.35 14.81
C ILE A 6 -9.95 -13.29 14.70
N ALA A 7 -8.85 -13.50 15.37
CA ALA A 7 -7.77 -12.54 15.33
C ALA A 7 -7.21 -12.41 13.92
N VAL A 8 -7.09 -13.53 13.23
CA VAL A 8 -6.58 -13.50 11.86
C VAL A 8 -7.51 -12.70 10.96
N MET A 9 -8.81 -12.91 11.09
CA MET A 9 -9.74 -12.16 10.28
C MET A 9 -9.68 -10.69 10.56
N LYS A 10 -9.60 -10.31 11.82
CA LYS A 10 -9.48 -8.89 12.17
C LYS A 10 -8.19 -8.31 11.62
N THR A 11 -7.11 -9.08 11.69
CA THR A 11 -5.84 -8.62 11.19
C THR A 11 -5.91 -8.33 9.70
N ASP A 12 -6.55 -9.24 8.95
CA ASP A 12 -6.68 -9.04 7.52
C ASP A 12 -7.46 -7.76 7.22
N SER A 13 -8.54 -7.54 7.94
CA SER A 13 -9.35 -6.34 7.74
C SER A 13 -8.57 -5.08 8.07
N ALA A 14 -7.79 -5.12 9.12
CA ALA A 14 -7.01 -3.95 9.52
C ALA A 14 -5.96 -3.61 8.47
N TYR A 15 -5.35 -4.64 7.89
CA TYR A 15 -4.27 -4.40 6.94
C TYR A 15 -4.76 -3.96 5.58
N ILE A 16 -6.02 -4.23 5.26
CA ILE A 16 -6.56 -3.82 3.96
C ILE A 16 -6.46 -2.32 3.77
N SER A 17 -6.70 -1.56 4.83
CA SER A 17 -6.60 -0.10 4.73
C SER A 17 -5.19 0.33 4.36
N ILE A 18 -4.19 -0.37 4.89
CA ILE A 18 -2.81 -0.04 4.58
C ILE A 18 -2.51 -0.37 3.13
N TYR A 19 -2.96 -1.53 2.64
CA TYR A 19 -2.75 -1.88 1.25
C TYR A 19 -3.37 -0.84 0.32
N LYS A 20 -4.55 -0.38 0.66
CA LYS A 20 -5.22 0.63 -0.16
C LYS A 20 -4.44 1.94 -0.17
N ARG A 21 -3.91 2.33 0.98
CA ARG A 21 -3.17 3.59 1.06
C ARG A 21 -1.89 3.54 0.24
N ILE A 22 -1.11 2.46 0.40
CA ILE A 22 0.16 2.41 -0.33
C ILE A 22 -0.09 2.26 -1.82
N GLY A 23 -1.12 1.52 -2.20
CA GLY A 23 -1.47 1.40 -3.62
C GLY A 23 -1.95 2.73 -4.20
N TYR A 24 -2.75 3.44 -3.44
CA TYR A 24 -3.22 4.76 -3.86
C TYR A 24 -2.04 5.72 -4.03
N ASN A 25 -1.12 5.70 -3.08
CA ASN A 25 0.04 6.59 -3.16
C ASN A 25 0.85 6.30 -4.42
N ALA A 26 1.07 5.03 -4.72
CA ALA A 26 1.82 4.66 -5.91
C ALA A 26 1.10 5.11 -7.18
N ALA A 27 -0.22 4.94 -7.21
CA ALA A 27 -0.99 5.36 -8.38
C ALA A 27 -0.91 6.87 -8.57
N CYS A 28 -0.96 7.63 -7.48
CA CYS A 28 -0.84 9.08 -7.57
C CYS A 28 0.52 9.48 -8.13
N ILE A 29 1.58 8.86 -7.65
CA ILE A 29 2.92 9.16 -8.13
C ILE A 29 3.02 8.85 -9.62
N ARG A 30 2.51 7.71 -10.03
CA ARG A 30 2.56 7.33 -11.44
C ARG A 30 1.80 8.34 -12.31
N ARG A 31 0.61 8.71 -11.88
CA ARG A 31 -0.22 9.63 -12.65
C ARG A 31 0.38 11.02 -12.72
N GLN A 32 1.03 11.45 -11.66
CA GLN A 32 1.68 12.76 -11.66
C GLN A 32 2.81 12.81 -12.68
N SER A 33 3.41 11.67 -12.97
CA SER A 33 4.45 11.58 -13.98
C SER A 33 3.89 11.31 -15.36
N ASP A 34 2.58 11.18 -15.48
CA ASP A 34 1.92 10.99 -16.77
C ASP A 34 2.27 9.66 -17.41
N HIS A 35 2.53 8.65 -16.62
CA HIS A 35 2.90 7.32 -17.12
C HIS A 35 1.74 6.35 -16.99
N SER A 36 1.60 5.47 -17.99
CA SER A 36 0.61 4.41 -17.91
C SER A 36 1.11 3.29 -16.99
N GLN A 37 0.17 2.43 -16.58
CA GLN A 37 0.57 1.25 -15.82
C GLN A 37 1.49 0.36 -16.64
N ALA A 38 1.19 0.21 -17.94
CA ALA A 38 2.01 -0.64 -18.79
C ALA A 38 3.45 -0.13 -18.86
N PHE A 39 3.60 1.18 -19.02
CA PHE A 39 4.94 1.76 -19.13
C PHE A 39 5.73 1.55 -17.84
N ILE A 40 5.09 1.83 -16.71
CA ILE A 40 5.79 1.70 -15.43
C ILE A 40 6.08 0.24 -15.09
N ALA A 41 5.13 -0.67 -15.39
CA ALA A 41 5.36 -2.07 -15.11
C ALA A 41 6.57 -2.57 -15.90
N ASP A 42 6.66 -2.16 -17.15
CA ASP A 42 7.79 -2.57 -17.98
C ASP A 42 9.09 -2.00 -17.44
N ARG A 43 9.09 -0.72 -17.10
CA ARG A 43 10.31 -0.07 -16.61
C ARG A 43 10.74 -0.63 -15.27
N ALA A 44 9.79 -0.93 -14.40
CA ALA A 44 10.09 -1.46 -13.06
C ALA A 44 10.41 -2.95 -13.09
N GLY A 45 10.07 -3.63 -14.16
CA GLY A 45 10.27 -5.07 -14.22
C GLY A 45 9.26 -5.83 -13.38
N VAL A 46 8.02 -5.32 -13.28
CA VAL A 46 6.98 -6.00 -12.55
C VAL A 46 5.83 -6.31 -13.49
N ASP A 47 5.01 -7.25 -13.08
CA ASP A 47 3.87 -7.65 -13.88
C ASP A 47 2.80 -6.56 -13.86
N ARG A 48 2.26 -6.23 -15.01
CA ARG A 48 1.26 -5.16 -15.09
C ARG A 48 0.01 -5.52 -14.31
N SER A 49 -0.41 -6.79 -14.35
CA SER A 49 -1.58 -7.22 -13.62
C SER A 49 -1.38 -7.04 -12.13
N ALA A 50 -0.18 -7.35 -11.64
CA ALA A 50 0.14 -7.14 -10.24
C ALA A 50 0.12 -5.65 -9.89
N LEU A 51 0.64 -4.81 -10.78
CA LEU A 51 0.62 -3.37 -10.54
C LEU A 51 -0.82 -2.86 -10.46
N ASN A 52 -1.68 -3.33 -11.34
CA ASN A 52 -3.08 -2.93 -11.30
C ASN A 52 -3.71 -3.31 -9.97
N LYS A 53 -3.46 -4.53 -9.50
CA LYS A 53 -4.01 -4.97 -8.23
C LYS A 53 -3.42 -4.18 -7.07
N PHE A 54 -2.13 -3.87 -7.15
CA PHE A 54 -1.49 -3.10 -6.10
C PHE A 54 -2.13 -1.73 -5.98
N GLU A 55 -2.34 -1.05 -7.09
CA GLU A 55 -2.94 0.28 -7.06
C GLU A 55 -4.37 0.24 -6.56
N SER A 56 -5.03 -0.91 -6.67
CA SER A 56 -6.39 -1.07 -6.17
C SER A 56 -6.45 -1.54 -4.73
N GLY A 57 -5.31 -1.74 -4.10
CA GLY A 57 -5.28 -2.19 -2.72
C GLY A 57 -5.56 -3.67 -2.55
N LYS A 58 -5.38 -4.45 -3.60
CA LYS A 58 -5.70 -5.87 -3.59
C LYS A 58 -4.49 -6.76 -3.79
N TYR A 59 -3.32 -6.25 -3.51
CA TYR A 59 -2.09 -6.99 -3.70
C TYR A 59 -1.21 -6.83 -2.48
N ASN A 60 -0.61 -7.93 -2.05
CA ASN A 60 0.30 -7.91 -0.91
C ASN A 60 1.72 -8.01 -1.46
N PRO A 61 2.38 -6.89 -1.68
CA PRO A 61 3.68 -6.90 -2.34
C PRO A 61 4.78 -7.31 -1.38
N SER A 62 5.82 -7.93 -1.93
CA SER A 62 7.03 -8.14 -1.16
C SER A 62 7.79 -6.81 -1.11
N VAL A 63 8.75 -6.73 -0.19
CA VAL A 63 9.60 -5.54 -0.13
C VAL A 63 10.40 -5.41 -1.42
N GLU A 64 10.87 -6.53 -1.95
CA GLU A 64 11.61 -6.49 -3.21
C GLU A 64 10.75 -5.93 -4.33
N TRP A 65 9.49 -6.34 -4.39
CA TRP A 65 8.57 -5.85 -5.43
C TRP A 65 8.38 -4.34 -5.29
N LEU A 66 8.23 -3.87 -4.05
CA LEU A 66 8.09 -2.43 -3.81
C LEU A 66 9.33 -1.67 -4.22
N CYS A 67 10.50 -2.25 -3.98
CA CYS A 67 11.75 -1.60 -4.38
C CYS A 67 11.83 -1.48 -5.90
N LYS A 68 11.43 -2.52 -6.62
CA LYS A 68 11.42 -2.46 -8.07
C LYS A 68 10.49 -1.37 -8.57
N LEU A 69 9.31 -1.29 -7.96
CA LEU A 69 8.34 -0.29 -8.40
C LEU A 69 8.84 1.12 -8.11
N ALA A 70 9.40 1.33 -6.91
CA ALA A 70 9.92 2.64 -6.55
C ALA A 70 11.03 3.05 -7.51
N ASP A 71 11.88 2.11 -7.86
CA ASP A 71 12.96 2.38 -8.78
C ASP A 71 12.41 2.75 -10.16
N GLY A 72 11.39 2.03 -10.61
CA GLY A 72 10.76 2.35 -11.89
C GLY A 72 10.06 3.69 -11.89
N LEU A 73 9.54 4.11 -10.76
CA LEU A 73 8.91 5.41 -10.62
C LEU A 73 9.92 6.51 -10.27
N GLU A 74 11.15 6.12 -9.96
CA GLU A 74 12.23 7.05 -9.63
C GLU A 74 11.92 7.86 -8.39
N VAL A 75 11.37 7.19 -7.37
CA VAL A 75 11.08 7.83 -6.10
C VAL A 75 11.61 6.94 -4.98
N PRO A 76 11.85 7.53 -3.80
CA PRO A 76 12.19 6.72 -2.64
C PRO A 76 11.02 5.81 -2.28
N ILE A 77 11.33 4.60 -1.81
CA ILE A 77 10.28 3.66 -1.42
C ILE A 77 9.39 4.24 -0.32
N ALA A 78 9.94 5.13 0.50
CA ALA A 78 9.18 5.73 1.58
C ALA A 78 7.98 6.51 1.07
N GLU A 79 8.01 6.96 -0.17
CA GLU A 79 6.89 7.72 -0.73
C GLU A 79 5.61 6.90 -0.77
N PHE A 80 5.72 5.58 -0.89
CA PHE A 80 4.53 4.74 -0.89
C PHE A 80 3.83 4.76 0.46
N PHE A 81 4.54 5.09 1.51
CA PHE A 81 4.01 5.02 2.87
C PHE A 81 3.62 6.38 3.42
N SER A 82 3.52 7.36 2.56
CA SER A 82 3.11 8.69 2.97
C SER A 82 1.70 8.63 3.54
N GLY A 83 1.49 9.30 4.65
CA GLY A 83 0.20 9.31 5.30
C GLY A 83 0.04 8.23 6.35
N LEU A 84 1.05 7.38 6.51
CA LEU A 84 1.01 6.32 7.51
C LEU A 84 1.83 6.64 8.74
N GLU A 85 2.52 7.76 8.73
CA GLU A 85 3.41 8.11 9.85
C GLU A 85 2.58 8.24 11.12
N GLY A 86 3.04 7.60 12.17
CA GLY A 86 2.36 7.69 13.44
C GLY A 86 1.23 6.73 13.62
N SER A 87 0.90 5.95 12.61
CA SER A 87 -0.18 4.98 12.71
C SER A 87 0.37 3.61 13.02
N THR A 88 -0.38 2.85 13.82
CA THR A 88 -0.07 1.44 13.97
C THR A 88 -0.93 0.67 12.99
N PRO A 89 -0.48 -0.50 12.54
CA PRO A 89 -1.23 -1.23 11.52
C PRO A 89 -2.67 -1.51 11.91
N GLY A 90 -2.93 -1.83 13.16
CA GLY A 90 -4.28 -2.17 13.55
C GLY A 90 -5.20 -0.97 13.69
N ASN A 91 -4.66 0.24 13.71
CA ASN A 91 -5.45 1.45 13.91
C ASN A 91 -5.56 2.32 12.69
N PHE A 92 -4.83 1.98 11.66
CA PHE A 92 -4.84 2.83 10.48
C PHE A 92 -6.23 2.87 9.88
N GLY A 93 -6.65 4.07 9.50
CA GLY A 93 -7.96 4.24 8.88
C GLY A 93 -9.07 4.53 9.85
N LYS A 94 -8.78 4.52 11.15
CA LYS A 94 -9.77 4.83 12.16
C LYS A 94 -9.60 6.27 12.62
N PRO A 95 -10.65 6.84 13.21
CA PRO A 95 -10.51 8.17 13.78
C PRO A 95 -9.39 8.16 14.80
N ASP A 96 -8.76 9.31 14.95
CA ASP A 96 -7.68 9.42 15.89
C ASP A 96 -8.19 9.17 17.29
N ARG A 97 -7.81 8.04 17.86
CA ARG A 97 -8.30 7.69 19.18
C ARG A 97 -7.68 8.49 20.26
N GLY A 98 -6.46 8.94 20.03
CA GLY A 98 -5.83 9.78 21.02
C GLY A 98 -6.63 11.02 21.29
N GLU A 99 -7.12 11.60 20.25
CA GLU A 99 -7.93 12.80 20.43
C GLU A 99 -9.23 12.47 21.11
N ALA A 100 -9.83 11.37 20.71
CA ALA A 100 -11.10 11.01 21.29
C ALA A 100 -10.98 10.74 22.77
N GLU A 101 -9.85 10.23 23.18
CA GLU A 101 -9.67 9.88 24.56
C GLU A 101 -9.35 11.06 25.42
N GLU A 102 -8.94 12.12 24.82
CA GLU A 102 -8.61 13.30 25.57
C GLU A 102 -9.79 14.19 25.74
#